data_00e7d5002e87eec4a702606a6b648fee
#
_entry.id   00e7d5002e87eec4a702606a6b648fee
#
_cell.length_a   1.000
_cell.length_b   1.000
_cell.length_c   1.000
_cell.angle_alpha   90.00
_cell.angle_beta   90.00
_cell.angle_gamma   90.00
#
_symmetry.space_group_name_H-M   'P 1'
#
loop_
_entity.id
_entity.type
_entity.pdbx_description
1 polymer ?
#
loop_
_entity_poly.entity_id
_entity_poly.type
_entity_poly.pdbx_seq_one_letter_code
_entity_poly.pdbx_strand_id
1 'polypeptide(L)'
;MADTKSIGKRWEDMEIDVLVKIFKELNMIELAPVSQVCRSWRLACSDPLIWNTLDLGLLKSNFIQTRASPYIWVNERSDRRLTQVLWIAMALSRGNVTCMIFHYNLYMKDEHLSYISERSPHLKRLVMPAWNRITKTGICQAIQRWEKLESLTMPTIAHPPYIMEEISRSCKNFSQLKIMGTFDVHFASAIASHLPKLKVLSVRCSIVTREALLLILNFMDNLEVLNISHCLLLEGLSAAGRKQVFRELDHTILEKASRLREFFQCQSSLCTTCQRMIKDEGLMRWYQYETWFWRQDEVSSLDLGDYGRLFDEDVSKGFRD
;
A
#
# COMPACT_ATOMS: atom_id res chain seq x y z
N MET A 1 -58.81 13.40 -29.22
CA MET A 1 -57.34 13.51 -29.27
C MET A 1 -56.82 13.55 -27.84
N ALA A 2 -56.34 12.44 -27.37
CA ALA A 2 -55.78 12.33 -26.00
C ALA A 2 -54.29 12.59 -26.11
N ASP A 3 -53.85 13.69 -25.52
CA ASP A 3 -52.42 14.00 -25.34
C ASP A 3 -51.79 12.98 -24.42
N THR A 4 -51.12 12.01 -24.97
CA THR A 4 -50.17 11.16 -24.26
C THR A 4 -48.91 11.98 -23.97
N LYS A 5 -48.92 12.75 -22.87
CA LYS A 5 -47.70 13.27 -22.27
C LYS A 5 -46.82 12.08 -21.94
N SER A 6 -45.81 11.83 -22.75
CA SER A 6 -44.66 10.99 -22.39
C SER A 6 -44.02 11.64 -21.17
N ILE A 7 -44.29 11.12 -19.98
CA ILE A 7 -43.59 11.44 -18.75
C ILE A 7 -42.23 10.80 -18.90
N GLY A 8 -41.29 11.49 -19.51
CA GLY A 8 -39.88 11.09 -19.50
C GLY A 8 -39.46 10.99 -18.04
N LYS A 9 -39.12 9.78 -17.60
CA LYS A 9 -38.57 9.58 -16.26
C LYS A 9 -37.37 10.54 -16.09
N ARG A 10 -37.48 11.44 -15.12
CA ARG A 10 -36.37 12.35 -14.79
C ARG A 10 -35.27 11.56 -14.12
N TRP A 11 -34.02 11.94 -14.34
CA TRP A 11 -32.85 11.32 -13.72
C TRP A 11 -32.91 11.36 -12.18
N GLU A 12 -33.58 12.38 -11.62
CA GLU A 12 -33.80 12.53 -10.17
C GLU A 12 -34.79 11.50 -9.58
N ASP A 13 -35.64 10.90 -10.44
CA ASP A 13 -36.64 9.89 -10.10
C ASP A 13 -36.09 8.45 -10.28
N MET A 14 -34.81 8.31 -10.61
CA MET A 14 -34.17 7.00 -10.76
C MET A 14 -34.01 6.33 -9.38
N GLU A 15 -34.21 5.02 -9.34
CA GLU A 15 -34.01 4.24 -8.12
C GLU A 15 -32.56 4.32 -7.65
N ILE A 16 -32.38 4.43 -6.33
CA ILE A 16 -31.05 4.61 -5.72
C ILE A 16 -30.10 3.49 -6.10
N ASP A 17 -30.56 2.24 -6.12
CA ASP A 17 -29.74 1.08 -6.49
C ASP A 17 -29.19 1.14 -7.92
N VAL A 18 -29.95 1.73 -8.84
CA VAL A 18 -29.51 1.94 -10.22
C VAL A 18 -28.47 3.06 -10.28
N LEU A 19 -28.72 4.15 -9.55
CA LEU A 19 -27.74 5.25 -9.42
C LEU A 19 -26.43 4.77 -8.80
N VAL A 20 -26.48 3.95 -7.74
CA VAL A 20 -25.28 3.38 -7.11
C VAL A 20 -24.47 2.54 -8.10
N LYS A 21 -25.13 1.70 -8.92
CA LYS A 21 -24.45 0.92 -9.96
C LYS A 21 -23.75 1.80 -10.99
N ILE A 22 -24.40 2.88 -11.43
CA ILE A 22 -23.82 3.85 -12.37
C ILE A 22 -22.64 4.58 -11.71
N PHE A 23 -22.82 5.08 -10.50
CA PHE A 23 -21.83 5.90 -9.80
C PHE A 23 -20.61 5.10 -9.34
N LYS A 24 -20.73 3.78 -9.19
CA LYS A 24 -19.59 2.89 -8.92
C LYS A 24 -18.57 2.87 -10.06
N GLU A 25 -18.99 3.16 -11.28
CA GLU A 25 -18.10 3.27 -12.45
C GLU A 25 -17.38 4.62 -12.54
N LEU A 26 -17.78 5.59 -11.72
CA LEU A 26 -17.16 6.92 -11.68
C LEU A 26 -15.95 6.93 -10.75
N ASN A 27 -14.96 7.71 -11.14
CA ASN A 27 -13.85 7.97 -10.22
C ASN A 27 -14.26 9.03 -9.16
N MET A 28 -13.46 9.14 -8.12
CA MET A 28 -13.77 10.01 -6.99
C MET A 28 -13.88 11.50 -7.37
N ILE A 29 -13.14 11.97 -8.38
CA ILE A 29 -13.21 13.37 -8.86
C ILE A 29 -14.55 13.63 -9.53
N GLU A 30 -15.05 12.64 -10.26
CA GLU A 30 -16.36 12.70 -10.94
C GLU A 30 -17.53 12.60 -9.96
N LEU A 31 -17.37 11.84 -8.88
CA LEU A 31 -18.39 11.72 -7.83
C LEU A 31 -18.67 13.05 -7.12
N ALA A 32 -17.67 13.91 -6.97
CA ALA A 32 -17.82 15.19 -6.27
C ALA A 32 -18.89 16.10 -6.91
N PRO A 33 -18.85 16.44 -8.20
CA PRO A 33 -19.91 17.23 -8.85
C PRO A 33 -21.24 16.47 -8.94
N VAL A 34 -21.20 15.15 -9.18
CA VAL A 34 -22.39 14.31 -9.25
C VAL A 34 -23.18 14.33 -7.94
N SER A 35 -22.51 14.32 -6.82
CA SER A 35 -23.14 14.40 -5.48
C SER A 35 -23.84 15.72 -5.20
N GLN A 36 -23.64 16.75 -6.03
CA GLN A 36 -24.23 18.08 -5.87
C GLN A 36 -25.47 18.30 -6.74
N VAL A 37 -25.80 17.37 -7.65
CA VAL A 37 -26.89 17.51 -8.61
C VAL A 37 -28.24 17.55 -7.93
N CYS A 38 -28.58 16.56 -7.08
CA CYS A 38 -29.79 16.52 -6.31
C CYS A 38 -29.63 15.65 -5.05
N ARG A 39 -30.68 15.59 -4.24
CA ARG A 39 -30.68 14.85 -2.98
C ARG A 39 -30.54 13.33 -3.18
N SER A 40 -31.25 12.77 -4.15
CA SER A 40 -31.19 11.34 -4.49
C SER A 40 -29.78 10.94 -4.94
N TRP A 41 -29.16 11.76 -5.79
CA TRP A 41 -27.80 11.53 -6.27
C TRP A 41 -26.77 11.62 -5.15
N ARG A 42 -26.91 12.60 -4.24
CA ARG A 42 -26.05 12.68 -3.06
C ARG A 42 -26.14 11.44 -2.18
N LEU A 43 -27.37 10.93 -1.99
CA LEU A 43 -27.60 9.72 -1.22
C LEU A 43 -26.94 8.50 -1.88
N ALA A 44 -27.15 8.34 -3.19
CA ALA A 44 -26.52 7.28 -3.97
C ALA A 44 -24.98 7.38 -3.94
N CYS A 45 -24.43 8.60 -4.09
CA CYS A 45 -22.98 8.84 -3.96
C CYS A 45 -22.42 8.53 -2.57
N SER A 46 -23.26 8.39 -1.56
CA SER A 46 -22.82 8.06 -0.18
C SER A 46 -23.01 6.59 0.15
N ASP A 47 -23.36 5.76 -0.82
CA ASP A 47 -23.56 4.33 -0.60
C ASP A 47 -22.24 3.63 -0.23
N PRO A 48 -22.23 2.76 0.80
CA PRO A 48 -21.04 2.03 1.22
C PRO A 48 -20.35 1.23 0.12
N LEU A 49 -21.09 0.72 -0.86
CA LEU A 49 -20.54 -0.03 -1.99
C LEU A 49 -19.60 0.79 -2.87
N ILE A 50 -19.75 2.12 -2.88
CA ILE A 50 -18.87 3.03 -3.62
C ILE A 50 -17.57 3.28 -2.83
N TRP A 51 -17.67 3.31 -1.50
CA TRP A 51 -16.58 3.79 -0.64
C TRP A 51 -15.82 2.70 0.12
N ASN A 52 -16.07 1.45 -0.18
CA ASN A 52 -15.31 0.36 0.45
C ASN A 52 -13.80 0.52 0.21
N THR A 53 -13.43 0.89 -1.01
CA THR A 53 -12.03 1.17 -1.37
C THR A 53 -11.90 2.61 -1.88
N LEU A 54 -11.05 3.39 -1.22
CA LEU A 54 -10.64 4.71 -1.66
C LEU A 54 -9.25 4.62 -2.28
N ASP A 55 -9.19 4.55 -3.61
CA ASP A 55 -7.94 4.45 -4.36
C ASP A 55 -7.52 5.82 -4.92
N LEU A 56 -6.60 6.47 -4.24
CA LEU A 56 -5.98 7.73 -4.68
C LEU A 56 -4.82 7.50 -5.66
N GLY A 57 -4.38 6.25 -5.84
CA GLY A 57 -3.38 5.89 -6.84
C GLY A 57 -3.87 6.05 -8.28
N LEU A 58 -5.20 6.07 -8.48
CA LEU A 58 -5.81 6.34 -9.79
C LEU A 58 -5.77 7.83 -10.19
N LEU A 59 -5.48 8.72 -9.27
CA LEU A 59 -5.36 10.14 -9.57
C LEU A 59 -4.14 10.35 -10.47
N LYS A 60 -4.35 10.86 -11.68
CA LYS A 60 -3.27 11.12 -12.65
C LYS A 60 -2.20 12.04 -12.03
N SER A 61 -0.96 11.86 -12.44
CA SER A 61 0.24 12.56 -11.94
C SER A 61 0.22 14.10 -11.99
N ASN A 62 -0.76 14.71 -12.67
CA ASN A 62 -0.99 16.15 -12.64
C ASN A 62 -1.30 16.68 -11.23
N PHE A 63 -1.56 15.78 -10.30
CA PHE A 63 -1.78 16.07 -8.90
C PHE A 63 -0.48 16.38 -8.16
N ILE A 64 0.64 15.84 -8.65
CA ILE A 64 1.97 15.98 -8.04
C ILE A 64 2.89 16.54 -9.13
N GLN A 65 3.24 17.81 -9.02
CA GLN A 65 4.27 18.39 -9.89
C GLN A 65 5.63 18.15 -9.27
N THR A 66 6.45 17.37 -9.94
CA THR A 66 7.84 17.12 -9.56
C THR A 66 8.76 18.00 -10.40
N ARG A 67 9.68 18.73 -9.77
CA ARG A 67 10.61 19.62 -10.48
C ARG A 67 12.05 19.14 -10.50
N ALA A 68 12.44 18.15 -9.72
CA ALA A 68 13.84 17.74 -9.63
C ALA A 68 13.99 16.24 -9.37
N SER A 69 14.84 15.58 -10.17
CA SER A 69 15.41 14.28 -9.85
C SER A 69 16.55 14.47 -8.82
N PRO A 70 16.69 13.60 -7.80
CA PRO A 70 15.91 12.39 -7.51
C PRO A 70 14.72 12.62 -6.56
N TYR A 71 14.42 13.86 -6.19
CA TYR A 71 13.42 14.18 -5.17
C TYR A 71 12.17 14.74 -5.80
N ILE A 72 11.05 14.21 -5.36
CA ILE A 72 9.74 14.66 -5.76
C ILE A 72 9.29 15.72 -4.77
N TRP A 73 9.20 16.96 -5.22
CA TRP A 73 8.74 18.07 -4.41
C TRP A 73 7.26 18.30 -4.66
N VAL A 74 6.50 18.17 -3.61
CA VAL A 74 5.10 18.55 -3.62
C VAL A 74 5.02 20.01 -3.19
N ASN A 75 4.40 20.82 -4.02
CA ASN A 75 4.16 22.21 -3.67
C ASN A 75 2.88 22.35 -2.82
N GLU A 76 2.66 23.49 -2.21
CA GLU A 76 1.47 23.78 -1.40
C GLU A 76 0.14 23.56 -2.15
N ARG A 77 0.13 23.64 -3.48
CA ARG A 77 -1.07 23.39 -4.30
C ARG A 77 -1.46 21.91 -4.29
N SER A 78 -0.50 20.99 -4.25
CA SER A 78 -0.77 19.55 -4.12
C SER A 78 -1.37 19.24 -2.77
N ASP A 79 -0.85 19.84 -1.70
CA ASP A 79 -1.39 19.69 -0.34
C ASP A 79 -2.85 20.14 -0.26
N ARG A 80 -3.18 21.29 -0.84
CA ARG A 80 -4.55 21.80 -0.86
C ARG A 80 -5.50 20.91 -1.64
N ARG A 81 -5.06 20.39 -2.79
CA ARG A 81 -5.86 19.46 -3.60
C ARG A 81 -6.08 18.14 -2.87
N LEU A 82 -5.05 17.57 -2.27
CA LEU A 82 -5.19 16.38 -1.44
C LEU A 82 -6.19 16.60 -0.31
N THR A 83 -6.05 17.71 0.41
CA THR A 83 -6.94 18.07 1.49
C THR A 83 -8.40 18.16 1.01
N GLN A 84 -8.65 18.83 -0.11
CA GLN A 84 -10.00 18.94 -0.69
C GLN A 84 -10.58 17.57 -1.08
N VAL A 85 -9.76 16.75 -1.75
CA VAL A 85 -10.15 15.40 -2.16
C VAL A 85 -10.49 14.54 -0.94
N LEU A 86 -9.67 14.56 0.09
CA LEU A 86 -9.92 13.84 1.33
C LEU A 86 -11.18 14.33 2.04
N TRP A 87 -11.42 15.63 2.09
CA TRP A 87 -12.64 16.17 2.70
C TRP A 87 -13.89 15.67 2.00
N ILE A 88 -13.91 15.73 0.68
CA ILE A 88 -15.06 15.25 -0.11
C ILE A 88 -15.25 13.74 0.09
N ALA A 89 -14.18 12.96 -0.06
CA ALA A 89 -14.23 11.52 0.08
C ALA A 89 -14.69 11.08 1.48
N MET A 90 -14.12 11.67 2.53
CA MET A 90 -14.49 11.35 3.91
C MET A 90 -15.92 11.80 4.25
N ALA A 91 -16.39 12.93 3.69
CA ALA A 91 -17.77 13.39 3.88
C ALA A 91 -18.77 12.48 3.19
N LEU A 92 -18.49 12.03 1.95
CA LEU A 92 -19.37 11.15 1.20
C LEU A 92 -19.34 9.72 1.72
N SER A 93 -18.17 9.21 2.09
CA SER A 93 -18.02 7.83 2.58
C SER A 93 -18.67 7.57 3.93
N ARG A 94 -18.94 8.59 4.74
CA ARG A 94 -19.57 8.47 6.06
C ARG A 94 -18.92 7.42 6.97
N GLY A 95 -17.59 7.25 6.87
CA GLY A 95 -16.83 6.28 7.67
C GLY A 95 -16.81 4.85 7.12
N ASN A 96 -17.36 4.60 5.94
CA ASN A 96 -17.44 3.25 5.35
C ASN A 96 -16.16 2.81 4.62
N VAL A 97 -15.11 3.64 4.58
CA VAL A 97 -13.82 3.27 3.95
C VAL A 97 -13.15 2.17 4.76
N THR A 98 -12.92 1.03 4.12
CA THR A 98 -12.20 -0.11 4.70
C THR A 98 -10.82 -0.31 4.08
N CYS A 99 -10.60 0.16 2.85
CA CYS A 99 -9.33 0.11 2.16
C CYS A 99 -8.96 1.49 1.64
N MET A 100 -7.75 1.96 1.95
CA MET A 100 -7.23 3.24 1.48
C MET A 100 -5.87 3.05 0.83
N ILE A 101 -5.77 3.47 -0.43
CA ILE A 101 -4.55 3.35 -1.23
C ILE A 101 -4.14 4.75 -1.67
N PHE A 102 -2.98 5.21 -1.20
CA PHE A 102 -2.39 6.46 -1.64
C PHE A 102 -1.53 6.26 -2.88
N HIS A 103 -1.49 7.29 -3.72
CA HIS A 103 -0.50 7.32 -4.78
C HIS A 103 0.91 7.33 -4.18
N TYR A 104 1.81 6.55 -4.75
CA TYR A 104 3.17 6.39 -4.25
C TYR A 104 3.90 7.71 -3.99
N ASN A 105 3.76 8.65 -4.91
CA ASN A 105 4.41 9.95 -4.89
C ASN A 105 3.63 11.03 -4.13
N LEU A 106 2.58 10.67 -3.40
CA LEU A 106 1.78 11.63 -2.67
C LEU A 106 2.50 12.08 -1.40
N TYR A 107 2.44 13.38 -1.15
CA TYR A 107 3.06 13.97 0.02
C TYR A 107 2.03 14.18 1.14
N MET A 108 2.23 13.48 2.24
CA MET A 108 1.35 13.51 3.40
C MET A 108 2.01 14.14 4.61
N LYS A 109 1.18 14.74 5.47
CA LYS A 109 1.50 15.27 6.78
C LYS A 109 0.64 14.64 7.86
N ASP A 110 1.00 14.83 9.11
CA ASP A 110 0.25 14.32 10.26
C ASP A 110 -1.22 14.78 10.26
N GLU A 111 -1.50 16.01 9.81
CA GLU A 111 -2.87 16.55 9.74
C GLU A 111 -3.75 15.74 8.79
N HIS A 112 -3.21 15.31 7.64
CA HIS A 112 -3.95 14.46 6.70
C HIS A 112 -4.26 13.10 7.34
N LEU A 113 -3.25 12.50 7.99
CA LEU A 113 -3.39 11.19 8.61
C LEU A 113 -4.36 11.22 9.80
N SER A 114 -4.29 12.27 10.63
CA SER A 114 -5.23 12.49 11.73
C SER A 114 -6.66 12.64 11.22
N TYR A 115 -6.86 13.48 10.20
CA TYR A 115 -8.18 13.69 9.58
C TYR A 115 -8.80 12.40 9.05
N ILE A 116 -7.99 11.57 8.39
CA ILE A 116 -8.42 10.28 7.86
C ILE A 116 -8.76 9.32 9.00
N SER A 117 -7.89 9.20 9.99
CA SER A 117 -8.06 8.22 11.07
C SER A 117 -9.30 8.51 11.92
N GLU A 118 -9.66 9.78 12.09
CA GLU A 118 -10.89 10.18 12.78
C GLU A 118 -12.16 9.79 12.02
N ARG A 119 -12.09 9.70 10.68
CA ARG A 119 -13.25 9.52 9.80
C ARG A 119 -13.32 8.16 9.11
N SER A 120 -12.34 7.30 9.32
CA SER A 120 -12.34 5.93 8.79
C SER A 120 -12.07 4.89 9.89
N PRO A 121 -12.94 4.78 10.91
CA PRO A 121 -12.71 3.88 12.06
C PRO A 121 -12.75 2.40 11.68
N HIS A 122 -13.26 2.07 10.50
CA HIS A 122 -13.39 0.70 10.00
C HIS A 122 -12.29 0.32 9.01
N LEU A 123 -11.22 1.13 8.94
CA LEU A 123 -10.12 0.86 8.02
C LEU A 123 -9.45 -0.48 8.35
N LYS A 124 -9.34 -1.34 7.33
CA LYS A 124 -8.71 -2.66 7.39
C LYS A 124 -7.37 -2.69 6.66
N ARG A 125 -7.26 -1.92 5.59
CA ARG A 125 -6.07 -1.88 4.75
C ARG A 125 -5.63 -0.46 4.48
N LEU A 126 -4.36 -0.19 4.71
CA LEU A 126 -3.72 1.09 4.44
C LEU A 126 -2.46 0.91 3.59
N VAL A 127 -2.42 1.59 2.45
CA VAL A 127 -1.23 1.69 1.59
C VAL A 127 -0.73 3.12 1.61
N MET A 128 0.42 3.32 2.22
CA MET A 128 1.05 4.62 2.44
C MET A 128 1.88 5.07 1.24
N PRO A 129 2.02 6.38 1.00
CA PRO A 129 2.93 6.90 -0.01
C PRO A 129 4.39 6.74 0.41
N ALA A 130 5.32 6.77 -0.56
CA ALA A 130 6.75 6.67 -0.31
C ALA A 130 7.31 7.90 0.40
N TRP A 131 6.84 9.07 0.03
CA TRP A 131 7.32 10.35 0.54
C TRP A 131 6.26 10.97 1.43
N ASN A 132 6.61 11.16 2.68
CA ASN A 132 5.69 11.77 3.64
C ASN A 132 6.46 12.57 4.69
N ARG A 133 5.77 13.51 5.34
CA ARG A 133 6.22 14.21 6.55
C ARG A 133 5.46 13.72 7.77
N ILE A 134 5.12 12.46 7.78
CA ILE A 134 4.45 11.84 8.91
C ILE A 134 5.48 11.58 9.98
N THR A 135 5.21 12.12 11.16
CA THR A 135 6.03 11.87 12.33
C THR A 135 5.70 10.52 12.97
N LYS A 136 6.62 10.02 13.80
CA LYS A 136 6.35 8.85 14.63
C LYS A 136 5.06 9.01 15.44
N THR A 137 4.86 10.18 16.04
CA THR A 137 3.65 10.46 16.83
C THR A 137 2.39 10.42 15.98
N GLY A 138 2.43 11.04 14.80
CA GLY A 138 1.29 11.08 13.89
C GLY A 138 0.83 9.70 13.43
N ILE A 139 1.77 8.84 13.03
CA ILE A 139 1.42 7.46 12.59
C ILE A 139 0.91 6.61 13.75
N CYS A 140 1.53 6.69 14.94
CA CYS A 140 1.07 5.94 16.10
C CYS A 140 -0.33 6.38 16.54
N GLN A 141 -0.61 7.68 16.58
CA GLN A 141 -1.95 8.19 16.90
C GLN A 141 -3.02 7.74 15.89
N ALA A 142 -2.67 7.65 14.62
CA ALA A 142 -3.58 7.14 13.61
C ALA A 142 -3.85 5.63 13.79
N ILE A 143 -2.80 4.84 14.03
CA ILE A 143 -2.92 3.40 14.26
C ILE A 143 -3.79 3.10 15.49
N GLN A 144 -3.71 3.90 16.56
CA GLN A 144 -4.56 3.76 17.74
C GLN A 144 -6.06 3.85 17.43
N ARG A 145 -6.44 4.59 16.39
CA ARG A 145 -7.85 4.74 15.97
C ARG A 145 -8.31 3.63 15.02
N TRP A 146 -7.38 2.87 14.44
CA TRP A 146 -7.67 1.82 13.47
C TRP A 146 -7.61 0.41 14.07
N GLU A 147 -8.45 0.15 15.06
CA GLU A 147 -8.51 -1.15 15.75
C GLU A 147 -8.75 -2.35 14.81
N LYS A 148 -9.37 -2.09 13.65
CA LYS A 148 -9.68 -3.11 12.63
C LYS A 148 -8.61 -3.24 11.55
N LEU A 149 -7.47 -2.56 11.69
CA LEU A 149 -6.41 -2.64 10.69
C LEU A 149 -5.84 -4.06 10.61
N GLU A 150 -5.88 -4.63 9.41
CA GLU A 150 -5.43 -5.98 9.09
C GLU A 150 -4.15 -5.97 8.25
N SER A 151 -3.97 -4.92 7.42
CA SER A 151 -2.87 -4.80 6.45
C SER A 151 -2.32 -3.39 6.39
N LEU A 152 -0.99 -3.29 6.45
CA LEU A 152 -0.27 -2.03 6.28
C LEU A 152 0.84 -2.20 5.24
N THR A 153 0.88 -1.28 4.28
CA THR A 153 1.97 -1.15 3.33
C THR A 153 2.64 0.19 3.52
N MET A 154 3.94 0.17 3.80
CA MET A 154 4.77 1.36 3.95
C MET A 154 6.07 1.19 3.16
N PRO A 155 6.39 2.10 2.25
CA PRO A 155 7.66 2.03 1.51
C PRO A 155 8.89 2.07 2.40
N THR A 156 8.82 2.87 3.46
CA THR A 156 9.89 2.95 4.46
C THR A 156 9.30 3.13 5.85
N ILE A 157 9.87 2.42 6.81
CA ILE A 157 9.50 2.59 8.24
C ILE A 157 10.73 3.09 8.98
N ALA A 158 10.64 4.31 9.49
CA ALA A 158 11.59 4.81 10.47
C ALA A 158 11.19 4.31 11.87
N HIS A 159 12.16 3.88 12.66
CA HIS A 159 11.95 3.40 14.02
C HIS A 159 10.93 2.24 14.13
N PRO A 160 11.20 1.09 13.47
CA PRO A 160 10.29 -0.05 13.41
C PRO A 160 9.71 -0.49 14.76
N PRO A 161 10.48 -0.59 15.86
CA PRO A 161 9.96 -1.08 17.13
C PRO A 161 8.72 -0.36 17.62
N TYR A 162 8.69 0.95 17.51
CA TYR A 162 7.56 1.76 18.00
C TYR A 162 6.27 1.56 17.19
N ILE A 163 6.41 1.43 15.88
CA ILE A 163 5.24 1.20 15.02
C ILE A 163 4.72 -0.22 15.22
N MET A 164 5.60 -1.22 15.31
CA MET A 164 5.22 -2.62 15.54
C MET A 164 4.57 -2.80 16.90
N GLU A 165 5.08 -2.14 17.95
CA GLU A 165 4.49 -2.13 19.28
C GLU A 165 3.07 -1.53 19.25
N GLU A 166 2.88 -0.38 18.58
CA GLU A 166 1.59 0.27 18.48
C GLU A 166 0.56 -0.58 17.72
N ILE A 167 0.98 -1.20 16.60
CA ILE A 167 0.14 -2.14 15.86
C ILE A 167 -0.28 -3.31 16.75
N SER A 168 0.67 -3.89 17.47
CA SER A 168 0.40 -5.02 18.38
C SER A 168 -0.61 -4.68 19.46
N ARG A 169 -0.52 -3.46 19.98
CA ARG A 169 -1.41 -2.97 21.04
C ARG A 169 -2.81 -2.69 20.52
N SER A 170 -2.92 -2.02 19.38
CA SER A 170 -4.18 -1.45 18.88
C SER A 170 -4.89 -2.35 17.87
N CYS A 171 -4.17 -3.07 16.99
CA CYS A 171 -4.72 -3.77 15.84
C CYS A 171 -4.72 -5.29 16.04
N LYS A 172 -5.76 -5.84 16.68
CA LYS A 172 -5.79 -7.26 17.10
C LYS A 172 -5.82 -8.28 15.95
N ASN A 173 -6.30 -7.87 14.78
CA ASN A 173 -6.44 -8.71 13.59
C ASN A 173 -5.33 -8.43 12.56
N PHE A 174 -4.31 -7.69 12.93
CA PHE A 174 -3.22 -7.37 12.02
C PHE A 174 -2.47 -8.62 11.58
N SER A 175 -2.38 -8.82 10.26
CA SER A 175 -1.85 -10.06 9.68
C SER A 175 -0.94 -9.87 8.48
N GLN A 176 -0.91 -8.66 7.88
CA GLN A 176 -0.16 -8.42 6.65
C GLN A 176 0.68 -7.16 6.77
N LEU A 177 1.98 -7.29 6.54
CA LEU A 177 2.93 -6.18 6.50
C LEU A 177 3.74 -6.21 5.22
N LYS A 178 3.74 -5.10 4.49
CA LYS A 178 4.56 -4.91 3.31
C LYS A 178 5.41 -3.66 3.48
N ILE A 179 6.71 -3.83 3.30
CA ILE A 179 7.69 -2.76 3.47
C ILE A 179 8.72 -2.81 2.35
N MET A 180 9.34 -1.67 2.09
CA MET A 180 10.51 -1.57 1.22
C MET A 180 11.57 -0.73 1.92
N GLY A 181 12.84 -1.05 1.70
CA GLY A 181 13.95 -0.34 2.33
C GLY A 181 14.97 -1.31 2.93
N THR A 182 15.59 -0.93 4.03
CA THR A 182 16.54 -1.80 4.72
C THR A 182 15.83 -2.69 5.72
N PHE A 183 15.98 -3.98 5.55
CA PHE A 183 15.44 -5.01 6.44
C PHE A 183 16.58 -5.75 7.13
N ASP A 184 16.96 -5.27 8.28
CA ASP A 184 18.05 -5.77 9.12
C ASP A 184 17.54 -6.57 10.33
N VAL A 185 18.46 -7.04 11.14
CA VAL A 185 18.16 -7.81 12.38
C VAL A 185 17.30 -7.01 13.36
N HIS A 186 17.50 -5.69 13.46
CA HIS A 186 16.72 -4.86 14.36
C HIS A 186 15.27 -4.78 13.91
N PHE A 187 15.06 -4.64 12.61
CA PHE A 187 13.71 -4.65 12.03
C PHE A 187 13.05 -6.01 12.20
N ALA A 188 13.76 -7.08 11.84
CA ALA A 188 13.25 -8.45 11.97
C ALA A 188 12.90 -8.78 13.43
N SER A 189 13.76 -8.40 14.39
CA SER A 189 13.52 -8.57 15.82
C SER A 189 12.27 -7.82 16.30
N ALA A 190 12.07 -6.59 15.81
CA ALA A 190 10.87 -5.82 16.15
C ALA A 190 9.59 -6.52 15.67
N ILE A 191 9.59 -7.05 14.44
CA ILE A 191 8.44 -7.82 13.90
C ILE A 191 8.22 -9.08 14.74
N ALA A 192 9.24 -9.89 14.95
CA ALA A 192 9.12 -11.15 15.69
C ALA A 192 8.62 -10.94 17.12
N SER A 193 9.07 -9.86 17.79
CA SER A 193 8.68 -9.55 19.16
C SER A 193 7.25 -9.00 19.29
N HIS A 194 6.84 -8.16 18.36
CA HIS A 194 5.57 -7.45 18.49
C HIS A 194 4.44 -8.02 17.62
N LEU A 195 4.75 -8.69 16.51
CA LEU A 195 3.76 -9.20 15.55
C LEU A 195 3.83 -10.71 15.34
N PRO A 196 3.81 -11.54 16.39
CA PRO A 196 3.98 -12.99 16.27
C PRO A 196 2.84 -13.68 15.47
N LYS A 197 1.71 -13.01 15.28
CA LYS A 197 0.56 -13.50 14.51
C LYS A 197 0.59 -13.08 13.04
N LEU A 198 1.66 -12.43 12.58
CA LEU A 198 1.79 -11.99 11.19
C LEU A 198 1.78 -13.20 10.26
N LYS A 199 0.93 -13.13 9.21
CA LYS A 199 0.77 -14.19 8.21
C LYS A 199 1.50 -13.88 6.91
N VAL A 200 1.53 -12.62 6.51
CA VAL A 200 2.13 -12.16 5.26
C VAL A 200 3.18 -11.11 5.56
N LEU A 201 4.40 -11.37 5.12
CA LEU A 201 5.50 -10.40 5.14
C LEU A 201 6.05 -10.25 3.71
N SER A 202 5.99 -9.04 3.18
CA SER A 202 6.66 -8.70 1.94
C SER A 202 7.74 -7.64 2.21
N VAL A 203 8.97 -8.00 1.88
CA VAL A 203 10.11 -7.10 1.88
C VAL A 203 10.68 -6.97 0.47
N ARG A 204 9.84 -7.15 -0.54
CA ARG A 204 10.20 -7.07 -1.95
C ARG A 204 10.99 -5.80 -2.26
N CYS A 205 11.99 -5.91 -3.12
CA CYS A 205 12.84 -4.80 -3.55
C CYS A 205 13.49 -4.04 -2.39
N SER A 206 13.89 -4.76 -1.37
CA SER A 206 14.54 -4.24 -0.16
C SER A 206 16.00 -4.68 -0.09
N ILE A 207 16.76 -4.06 0.79
CA ILE A 207 18.04 -4.58 1.23
C ILE A 207 17.76 -5.51 2.42
N VAL A 208 18.06 -6.78 2.29
CA VAL A 208 17.77 -7.78 3.33
C VAL A 208 19.06 -8.43 3.81
N THR A 209 19.29 -8.42 5.11
CA THR A 209 20.42 -9.15 5.68
C THR A 209 20.07 -10.62 5.91
N ARG A 210 21.07 -11.50 5.74
CA ARG A 210 20.90 -12.93 5.94
C ARG A 210 20.38 -13.26 7.34
N GLU A 211 20.93 -12.59 8.35
CA GLU A 211 20.56 -12.77 9.75
C GLU A 211 19.09 -12.37 10.00
N ALA A 212 18.63 -11.28 9.39
CA ALA A 212 17.22 -10.86 9.48
C ALA A 212 16.28 -11.91 8.88
N LEU A 213 16.65 -12.47 7.72
CA LEU A 213 15.87 -13.50 7.06
C LEU A 213 15.78 -14.78 7.89
N LEU A 214 16.92 -15.23 8.45
CA LEU A 214 16.96 -16.39 9.33
C LEU A 214 16.17 -16.17 10.62
N LEU A 215 16.22 -14.96 11.19
CA LEU A 215 15.43 -14.61 12.37
C LEU A 215 13.93 -14.76 12.09
N ILE A 216 13.44 -14.18 11.00
CA ILE A 216 12.03 -14.31 10.61
C ILE A 216 11.65 -15.78 10.41
N LEU A 217 12.44 -16.54 9.66
CA LEU A 217 12.17 -17.94 9.39
C LEU A 217 12.24 -18.84 10.66
N ASN A 218 13.00 -18.45 11.67
CA ASN A 218 13.12 -19.22 12.91
C ASN A 218 12.03 -18.91 13.94
N PHE A 219 11.55 -17.67 14.01
CA PHE A 219 10.71 -17.21 15.13
C PHE A 219 9.28 -16.82 14.75
N MET A 220 8.94 -16.84 13.46
CA MET A 220 7.60 -16.44 12.98
C MET A 220 6.79 -17.68 12.56
N ASP A 221 6.33 -18.48 13.53
CA ASP A 221 5.62 -19.75 13.26
C ASP A 221 4.30 -19.57 12.51
N ASN A 222 3.63 -18.43 12.67
CA ASN A 222 2.37 -18.12 11.99
C ASN A 222 2.55 -17.54 10.58
N LEU A 223 3.80 -17.34 10.14
CA LEU A 223 4.05 -16.80 8.82
C LEU A 223 3.70 -17.82 7.74
N GLU A 224 2.81 -17.43 6.85
CA GLU A 224 2.32 -18.26 5.73
C GLU A 224 2.98 -17.85 4.41
N VAL A 225 3.18 -16.55 4.20
CA VAL A 225 3.72 -15.99 2.96
C VAL A 225 4.89 -15.07 3.26
N LEU A 226 6.01 -15.32 2.59
CA LEU A 226 7.20 -14.46 2.63
C LEU A 226 7.61 -14.09 1.20
N ASN A 227 7.67 -12.78 0.92
CA ASN A 227 8.12 -12.28 -0.36
C ASN A 227 9.43 -11.51 -0.22
N ILE A 228 10.50 -12.06 -0.79
CA ILE A 228 11.82 -11.44 -0.90
C ILE A 228 12.24 -11.22 -2.36
N SER A 229 11.28 -11.17 -3.27
CA SER A 229 11.56 -10.99 -4.69
C SER A 229 12.32 -9.69 -4.95
N HIS A 230 13.32 -9.78 -5.81
CA HIS A 230 14.15 -8.64 -6.22
C HIS A 230 14.88 -7.94 -5.07
N CYS A 231 15.14 -8.62 -3.96
CA CYS A 231 15.90 -8.06 -2.85
C CYS A 231 17.39 -8.07 -3.15
N LEU A 232 18.10 -7.08 -2.62
CA LEU A 232 19.55 -7.12 -2.50
C LEU A 232 19.91 -7.82 -1.19
N LEU A 233 20.41 -9.04 -1.29
CA LEU A 233 20.74 -9.86 -0.13
C LEU A 233 22.17 -9.60 0.34
N LEU A 234 22.35 -9.33 1.64
CA LEU A 234 23.62 -9.02 2.26
C LEU A 234 23.99 -10.06 3.33
N GLU A 235 25.22 -10.55 3.28
CA GLU A 235 25.78 -11.50 4.23
C GLU A 235 26.52 -10.80 5.40
N GLY A 236 26.15 -9.54 5.71
CA GLY A 236 26.85 -8.75 6.72
C GLY A 236 27.98 -7.89 6.16
N LEU A 237 28.81 -7.36 7.05
CA LEU A 237 30.02 -6.61 6.69
C LEU A 237 31.21 -7.57 6.65
N SER A 238 31.91 -7.61 5.54
CA SER A 238 33.22 -8.30 5.48
C SER A 238 34.21 -7.67 6.47
N ALA A 239 35.27 -8.39 6.81
CA ALA A 239 36.34 -7.88 7.67
C ALA A 239 36.96 -6.55 7.16
N ALA A 240 36.80 -6.22 5.88
CA ALA A 240 37.21 -4.97 5.27
C ALA A 240 36.11 -3.88 5.27
N GLY A 241 35.00 -4.08 5.98
CA GLY A 241 33.88 -3.13 6.04
C GLY A 241 33.05 -3.06 4.76
N ARG A 242 33.25 -3.93 3.79
CA ARG A 242 32.48 -3.98 2.54
C ARG A 242 31.27 -4.88 2.72
N LYS A 243 30.11 -4.41 2.23
CA LYS A 243 28.89 -5.21 2.16
C LYS A 243 29.10 -6.36 1.17
N GLN A 244 28.97 -7.59 1.65
CA GLN A 244 29.05 -8.77 0.82
C GLN A 244 27.64 -9.13 0.33
N VAL A 245 27.45 -9.09 -0.98
CA VAL A 245 26.17 -9.45 -1.63
C VAL A 245 26.22 -10.94 -1.94
N PHE A 246 25.21 -11.69 -1.51
CA PHE A 246 25.02 -13.06 -1.95
C PHE A 246 23.88 -13.14 -2.98
N ARG A 247 24.07 -13.99 -3.99
CA ARG A 247 23.12 -14.09 -5.11
C ARG A 247 22.24 -15.32 -5.04
N GLU A 248 22.65 -16.30 -4.28
CA GLU A 248 21.93 -17.57 -4.14
C GLU A 248 21.60 -17.79 -2.68
N LEU A 249 20.37 -18.20 -2.42
CA LEU A 249 19.94 -18.57 -1.09
C LEU A 249 20.59 -19.89 -0.70
N ASP A 250 21.15 -19.94 0.49
CA ASP A 250 21.73 -21.17 1.01
C ASP A 250 20.65 -22.20 1.36
N HIS A 251 21.09 -23.46 1.45
CA HIS A 251 20.21 -24.58 1.78
C HIS A 251 19.46 -24.37 3.11
N THR A 252 20.07 -23.75 4.10
CA THR A 252 19.44 -23.48 5.41
C THR A 252 18.23 -22.56 5.27
N ILE A 253 18.34 -21.52 4.45
CA ILE A 253 17.21 -20.61 4.21
C ILE A 253 16.09 -21.32 3.46
N LEU A 254 16.44 -22.08 2.41
CA LEU A 254 15.45 -22.80 1.61
C LEU A 254 14.74 -23.88 2.42
N GLU A 255 15.46 -24.63 3.25
CA GLU A 255 14.89 -25.63 4.15
C GLU A 255 13.88 -25.00 5.13
N LYS A 256 14.27 -23.89 5.78
CA LYS A 256 13.38 -23.19 6.70
C LYS A 256 12.18 -22.54 5.99
N ALA A 257 12.35 -22.06 4.79
CA ALA A 257 11.28 -21.47 3.98
C ALA A 257 10.30 -22.54 3.45
N SER A 258 10.69 -23.81 3.36
CA SER A 258 9.83 -24.89 2.86
C SER A 258 8.56 -25.12 3.68
N ARG A 259 8.50 -24.66 4.93
CA ARG A 259 7.30 -24.72 5.77
C ARG A 259 6.25 -23.65 5.40
N LEU A 260 6.66 -22.61 4.68
CA LEU A 260 5.76 -21.54 4.25
C LEU A 260 4.81 -22.05 3.16
N ARG A 261 3.59 -21.55 3.16
CA ARG A 261 2.64 -21.83 2.09
C ARG A 261 3.14 -21.27 0.76
N GLU A 262 3.71 -20.05 0.80
CA GLU A 262 4.27 -19.40 -0.37
C GLU A 262 5.56 -18.66 0.00
N PHE A 263 6.60 -18.92 -0.80
CA PHE A 263 7.89 -18.25 -0.67
C PHE A 263 8.30 -17.68 -2.03
N PHE A 264 8.20 -16.36 -2.15
CA PHE A 264 8.54 -15.66 -3.38
C PHE A 264 9.96 -15.14 -3.34
N GLN A 265 10.72 -15.52 -4.34
CA GLN A 265 12.09 -15.06 -4.55
C GLN A 265 12.33 -14.80 -6.04
N CYS A 266 13.12 -13.79 -6.34
CA CYS A 266 13.64 -13.54 -7.66
C CYS A 266 15.01 -12.87 -7.53
N GLN A 267 16.04 -13.57 -7.98
CA GLN A 267 17.45 -13.10 -7.95
C GLN A 267 18.15 -13.39 -9.27
N SER A 268 17.37 -13.51 -10.32
CA SER A 268 17.87 -13.84 -11.65
C SER A 268 18.72 -12.70 -12.20
N SER A 269 19.89 -13.04 -12.74
CA SER A 269 20.74 -12.10 -13.48
C SER A 269 20.09 -11.60 -14.77
N LEU A 270 19.06 -12.27 -15.27
CA LEU A 270 18.27 -11.87 -16.44
C LEU A 270 17.11 -10.94 -16.07
N CYS A 271 16.74 -10.87 -14.79
CA CYS A 271 15.66 -10.01 -14.34
C CYS A 271 16.09 -8.55 -14.30
N THR A 272 15.40 -7.71 -15.04
CA THR A 272 15.71 -6.27 -15.12
C THR A 272 15.57 -5.57 -13.77
N THR A 273 14.58 -5.97 -12.94
CA THR A 273 14.40 -5.42 -11.60
C THR A 273 15.56 -5.79 -10.68
N CYS A 274 16.02 -7.06 -10.69
CA CYS A 274 17.18 -7.49 -9.91
C CYS A 274 18.46 -6.75 -10.35
N GLN A 275 18.68 -6.60 -11.66
CA GLN A 275 19.83 -5.84 -12.18
C GLN A 275 19.82 -4.39 -11.70
N ARG A 276 18.64 -3.76 -11.66
CA ARG A 276 18.48 -2.39 -11.16
C ARG A 276 18.74 -2.30 -9.66
N MET A 277 18.21 -3.24 -8.86
CA MET A 277 18.52 -3.30 -7.44
C MET A 277 20.02 -3.37 -7.16
N ILE A 278 20.76 -4.16 -7.93
CA ILE A 278 22.22 -4.24 -7.83
C ILE A 278 22.87 -2.92 -8.24
N LYS A 279 22.47 -2.35 -9.38
CA LYS A 279 23.03 -1.10 -9.91
C LYS A 279 22.80 0.10 -8.98
N ASP A 280 21.65 0.15 -8.35
CA ASP A 280 21.25 1.23 -7.43
C ASP A 280 21.63 0.91 -5.97
N GLU A 281 22.46 -0.12 -5.74
CA GLU A 281 22.94 -0.56 -4.41
C GLU A 281 21.80 -0.80 -3.40
N GLY A 282 20.66 -1.30 -3.88
CA GLY A 282 19.46 -1.53 -3.10
C GLY A 282 18.62 -0.27 -2.82
N LEU A 283 19.07 0.89 -3.28
CA LEU A 283 18.34 2.15 -3.22
C LEU A 283 17.50 2.31 -4.48
N MET A 284 16.53 1.43 -4.67
CA MET A 284 15.71 1.48 -5.87
C MET A 284 15.05 2.85 -6.01
N ARG A 285 15.26 3.49 -7.13
CA ARG A 285 14.70 4.80 -7.45
C ARG A 285 13.25 4.64 -7.87
N TRP A 286 12.39 4.35 -6.93
CA TRP A 286 10.98 4.04 -7.11
C TRP A 286 10.22 5.04 -7.97
N TYR A 287 10.58 6.33 -7.92
CA TYR A 287 9.99 7.37 -8.76
C TYR A 287 10.10 7.11 -10.28
N GLN A 288 10.98 6.19 -10.71
CA GLN A 288 11.12 5.80 -12.11
C GLN A 288 10.27 4.57 -12.49
N TYR A 289 9.84 3.78 -11.49
CA TYR A 289 9.23 2.46 -11.75
C TYR A 289 7.84 2.30 -11.16
N GLU A 290 7.38 3.29 -10.44
CA GLU A 290 6.55 3.09 -9.33
C GLU A 290 5.08 2.90 -9.61
N THR A 291 4.53 3.59 -10.60
CA THR A 291 3.09 3.58 -10.82
C THR A 291 2.54 2.21 -11.15
N TRP A 292 3.33 1.37 -11.77
CA TRP A 292 2.92 0.05 -12.22
C TRP A 292 3.11 -1.02 -11.15
N PHE A 293 4.34 -1.13 -10.63
CA PHE A 293 4.71 -2.20 -9.68
C PHE A 293 4.00 -2.07 -8.34
N TRP A 294 4.03 -0.88 -7.79
CA TRP A 294 3.41 -0.60 -6.51
C TRP A 294 1.92 -0.88 -6.53
N ARG A 295 1.26 -0.31 -7.54
CA ARG A 295 -0.18 -0.44 -7.69
C ARG A 295 -0.61 -1.87 -7.94
N GLN A 296 0.08 -2.61 -8.79
CA GLN A 296 -0.25 -3.98 -9.11
C GLN A 296 -0.09 -4.89 -7.90
N ASP A 297 1.02 -4.76 -7.16
CA ASP A 297 1.26 -5.49 -5.92
C ASP A 297 0.20 -5.20 -4.85
N GLU A 298 -0.27 -3.96 -4.78
CA GLU A 298 -1.13 -3.54 -3.70
C GLU A 298 -2.62 -3.67 -4.01
N VAL A 299 -3.04 -3.40 -5.23
CA VAL A 299 -4.46 -3.46 -5.61
C VAL A 299 -4.90 -4.89 -5.88
N SER A 300 -4.06 -5.69 -6.54
CA SER A 300 -4.41 -7.05 -6.91
C SER A 300 -4.19 -8.08 -5.79
N SER A 301 -3.40 -7.75 -4.77
CA SER A 301 -3.11 -8.66 -3.65
C SER A 301 -4.13 -8.62 -2.52
N LEU A 302 -5.37 -8.22 -2.80
CA LEU A 302 -6.48 -8.30 -1.83
C LEU A 302 -6.81 -9.73 -1.45
N ASP A 303 -6.54 -10.68 -2.34
CA ASP A 303 -6.67 -12.10 -2.07
C ASP A 303 -5.26 -12.75 -2.05
N LEU A 304 -4.97 -13.51 -0.99
CA LEU A 304 -3.72 -14.26 -0.86
C LEU A 304 -3.50 -15.24 -2.03
N GLY A 305 -4.59 -15.74 -2.63
CA GLY A 305 -4.55 -16.64 -3.77
C GLY A 305 -4.03 -16.01 -5.07
N ASP A 306 -4.18 -14.69 -5.21
CA ASP A 306 -3.73 -13.95 -6.39
C ASP A 306 -2.33 -13.36 -6.24
N TYR A 307 -1.75 -13.43 -5.04
CA TYR A 307 -0.43 -12.87 -4.75
C TYR A 307 0.68 -13.51 -5.60
N GLY A 308 0.61 -14.82 -5.86
CA GLY A 308 1.55 -15.54 -6.71
C GLY A 308 1.51 -15.12 -8.17
N ARG A 309 0.31 -14.95 -8.72
CA ARG A 309 0.12 -14.64 -10.15
C ARG A 309 0.69 -13.31 -10.56
N LEU A 310 0.72 -12.34 -9.64
CA LEU A 310 1.26 -11.00 -9.91
C LEU A 310 2.76 -11.00 -10.20
N PHE A 311 3.50 -11.94 -9.61
CA PHE A 311 4.94 -12.02 -9.79
C PHE A 311 5.33 -12.80 -11.04
N ASP A 312 4.52 -13.76 -11.46
CA ASP A 312 4.72 -14.50 -12.71
C ASP A 312 4.50 -13.62 -13.94
N GLU A 313 3.57 -12.67 -13.88
CA GLU A 313 3.34 -11.71 -14.95
C GLU A 313 4.45 -10.66 -15.10
N ASP A 314 5.12 -10.28 -14.02
CA ASP A 314 6.26 -9.33 -14.03
C ASP A 314 7.47 -9.89 -14.78
N VAL A 315 7.64 -11.20 -14.78
CA VAL A 315 8.74 -11.86 -15.52
C VAL A 315 8.48 -11.87 -17.03
N SER A 316 7.20 -11.90 -17.43
CA SER A 316 6.80 -12.04 -18.83
C SER A 316 6.56 -10.72 -19.56
N LYS A 317 6.20 -9.65 -18.84
CA LYS A 317 6.02 -8.30 -19.39
C LYS A 317 7.28 -7.47 -19.20
N GLY A 318 8.39 -7.96 -19.80
CA GLY A 318 9.58 -7.13 -19.93
C GLY A 318 9.20 -5.75 -20.45
N PHE A 319 9.69 -4.71 -19.78
CA PHE A 319 9.58 -3.33 -20.19
C PHE A 319 9.75 -3.22 -21.72
N ARG A 320 8.66 -3.04 -22.44
CA ARG A 320 8.72 -2.48 -23.78
C ARG A 320 8.80 -0.97 -23.60
N ASP A 321 9.88 -0.45 -24.17
CA ASP A 321 10.27 0.96 -24.20
C ASP A 321 9.11 1.92 -24.52
#